data_d39c285118499cf7dae297cc477d7aef
#
_entry.id   d39c285118499cf7dae297cc477d7aef
#
_cell.length_a   1.000
_cell.length_b   1.000
_cell.length_c   1.000
_cell.angle_alpha   90.00
_cell.angle_beta   90.00
_cell.angle_gamma   90.00
#
_symmetry.space_group_name_H-M   'P 1'
#
loop_
_entity.id
_entity.type
_entity.pdbx_description
1 polymer ?
#
loop_
_entity_poly.entity_id
_entity_poly.type
_entity_poly.pdbx_seq_one_letter_code
_entity_poly.pdbx_strand_id
1 'polypeptide(L)'
;MISSVAHYILSVKYLDKMSRSLSSRHITPIYEEGSTDKLRCSVGRSAIVFEVMCDGRKMAMRVYMRHHRNLRAIYGDRYYPKELLVNVSDCAYGLADVVLCDWHEGVSLQSKIEEYHAKPTKMAALSQMFEEFALTLLREEWAHGDLKPENIIFTNDGLRLIDFDAIYRDGFTIDDCVEIGTTQFQHPLRERSDFGGDIDDYPIALIATALAAMALDNSIGRDIPQSDYLLIRPNLAIEDRDENLRKIEALFAEHGDVRHYRIAKLLRSKRLSLPQLKNLLEARPLSLEHSGNLTLEYYNGYWGFAKDGRFVIPPLYDLAFEFSEGLALVRVGDVWHFIDESGAVVITCGRGSGIKPFKGGVARITREDGDYMIYRDGRVEKA
;
A
#
# COMPACT_ATOMS: atom_id res chain seq x y z
N MET A 1 31.14 7.68 -21.59
CA MET A 1 30.93 6.23 -21.67
C MET A 1 30.33 5.76 -20.36
N ILE A 2 29.34 4.90 -20.39
CA ILE A 2 28.69 4.37 -19.17
C ILE A 2 29.47 3.08 -18.82
N SER A 3 30.01 3.02 -17.61
CA SER A 3 30.64 1.78 -17.08
C SER A 3 29.64 0.64 -17.13
N SER A 4 30.07 -0.57 -17.47
CA SER A 4 29.21 -1.74 -17.39
C SER A 4 28.98 -2.15 -15.93
N VAL A 5 27.87 -2.82 -15.65
CA VAL A 5 27.57 -3.40 -14.31
C VAL A 5 28.75 -4.26 -13.81
N ALA A 6 29.40 -4.99 -14.72
CA ALA A 6 30.56 -5.83 -14.38
C ALA A 6 31.73 -5.02 -13.79
N HIS A 7 31.96 -3.78 -14.22
CA HIS A 7 33.01 -2.93 -13.67
C HIS A 7 32.72 -2.54 -12.22
N TYR A 8 31.46 -2.23 -11.89
CA TYR A 8 31.04 -1.94 -10.50
C TYR A 8 31.19 -3.17 -9.61
N ILE A 9 30.79 -4.36 -10.09
CA ILE A 9 30.96 -5.63 -9.37
C ILE A 9 32.43 -5.88 -9.09
N LEU A 10 33.29 -5.69 -10.08
CA LEU A 10 34.73 -5.88 -9.92
C LEU A 10 35.33 -4.90 -8.89
N SER A 11 34.89 -3.64 -8.90
CA SER A 11 35.35 -2.64 -7.94
C SER A 11 34.95 -2.98 -6.51
N VAL A 12 33.75 -3.53 -6.30
CA VAL A 12 33.28 -3.97 -4.98
C VAL A 12 34.00 -5.26 -4.56
N LYS A 13 34.32 -6.16 -5.48
CA LYS A 13 35.11 -7.37 -5.18
C LYS A 13 36.50 -7.05 -4.64
N TYR A 14 37.11 -5.95 -5.09
CA TYR A 14 38.41 -5.45 -4.64
C TYR A 14 38.28 -4.14 -3.86
N LEU A 15 37.27 -4.05 -2.98
CA LEU A 15 36.92 -2.84 -2.27
C LEU A 15 38.10 -2.25 -1.46
N ASP A 16 38.93 -3.10 -0.89
CA ASP A 16 40.16 -2.74 -0.18
C ASP A 16 41.12 -1.86 -0.98
N LYS A 17 41.15 -2.04 -2.31
CA LYS A 17 42.00 -1.30 -3.26
C LYS A 17 41.25 -0.21 -4.01
N MET A 18 39.93 -0.35 -4.14
CA MET A 18 39.09 0.50 -4.99
C MET A 18 38.34 1.57 -4.21
N SER A 19 38.23 1.48 -2.88
CA SER A 19 37.61 2.49 -2.06
C SER A 19 38.63 3.52 -1.54
N ARG A 20 38.14 4.74 -1.26
CA ARG A 20 38.95 5.85 -0.76
C ARG A 20 38.99 5.91 0.77
N SER A 21 37.87 5.74 1.40
CA SER A 21 37.71 5.86 2.85
C SER A 21 37.06 4.64 3.52
N LEU A 22 36.25 3.89 2.79
CA LEU A 22 35.53 2.72 3.32
C LEU A 22 36.45 1.54 3.66
N SER A 23 37.67 1.50 3.12
CA SER A 23 38.69 0.48 3.47
C SER A 23 38.98 0.42 4.97
N SER A 24 38.86 1.53 5.70
CA SER A 24 39.07 1.59 7.16
C SER A 24 37.91 0.97 7.98
N ARG A 25 36.77 0.67 7.35
CA ARG A 25 35.56 0.15 8.01
C ARG A 25 35.42 -1.37 7.93
N HIS A 26 36.43 -2.10 7.63
CA HIS A 26 36.40 -3.56 7.51
C HIS A 26 35.19 -4.10 6.73
N ILE A 27 34.94 -3.48 5.57
CA ILE A 27 33.84 -3.90 4.70
C ILE A 27 34.26 -5.08 3.86
N THR A 28 33.48 -6.17 3.93
CA THR A 28 33.69 -7.37 3.11
C THR A 28 32.41 -7.69 2.34
N PRO A 29 32.49 -7.87 1.00
CA PRO A 29 31.35 -8.29 0.20
C PRO A 29 30.86 -9.68 0.60
N ILE A 30 29.54 -9.90 0.50
CA ILE A 30 28.92 -11.22 0.71
C ILE A 30 28.72 -11.88 -0.64
N TYR A 31 29.08 -13.17 -0.72
CA TYR A 31 28.96 -13.98 -1.93
C TYR A 31 27.71 -14.86 -1.92
N GLU A 32 27.23 -15.26 -3.10
CA GLU A 32 26.19 -16.28 -3.22
C GLU A 32 26.66 -17.59 -2.55
N GLU A 33 25.71 -18.34 -2.02
CA GLU A 33 26.01 -19.61 -1.34
C GLU A 33 26.73 -20.58 -2.29
N GLY A 34 27.85 -21.11 -1.81
CA GLY A 34 28.70 -22.00 -2.61
C GLY A 34 29.55 -21.31 -3.68
N SER A 35 29.53 -19.98 -3.78
CA SER A 35 30.33 -19.21 -4.73
C SER A 35 31.42 -18.40 -4.04
N THR A 36 32.61 -18.36 -4.64
CA THR A 36 33.71 -17.47 -4.25
C THR A 36 33.89 -16.31 -5.24
N ASP A 37 32.99 -16.21 -6.23
CA ASP A 37 33.15 -15.26 -7.33
C ASP A 37 31.91 -14.39 -7.57
N LYS A 38 30.72 -14.90 -7.30
CA LYS A 38 29.46 -14.18 -7.49
C LYS A 38 29.06 -13.44 -6.21
N LEU A 39 29.07 -12.10 -6.27
CA LEU A 39 28.59 -11.26 -5.18
C LEU A 39 27.07 -11.29 -5.08
N ARG A 40 26.55 -11.28 -3.86
CA ARG A 40 25.13 -11.01 -3.64
C ARG A 40 24.86 -9.53 -3.92
N CYS A 41 24.16 -9.29 -5.01
CA CYS A 41 23.79 -7.94 -5.41
C CYS A 41 22.48 -7.92 -6.19
N SER A 42 21.83 -6.76 -6.17
CA SER A 42 20.67 -6.42 -6.97
C SER A 42 20.97 -5.22 -7.83
N VAL A 43 20.65 -5.28 -9.11
CA VAL A 43 20.91 -4.20 -10.08
C VAL A 43 19.63 -3.41 -10.28
N GLY A 44 19.61 -2.18 -9.77
CA GLY A 44 18.55 -1.23 -9.98
C GLY A 44 18.80 -0.30 -11.17
N ARG A 45 17.92 0.67 -11.37
CA ARG A 45 17.99 1.65 -12.45
C ARG A 45 19.11 2.68 -12.23
N SER A 46 19.30 3.13 -11.00
CA SER A 46 20.22 4.21 -10.61
C SER A 46 21.42 3.71 -9.84
N ALA A 47 21.30 2.60 -9.11
CA ALA A 47 22.34 2.03 -8.27
C ALA A 47 22.36 0.50 -8.33
N ILE A 48 23.49 -0.07 -7.94
CA ILE A 48 23.64 -1.49 -7.63
C ILE A 48 23.72 -1.60 -6.11
N VAL A 49 22.91 -2.48 -5.53
CA VAL A 49 22.88 -2.75 -4.08
C VAL A 49 23.61 -4.04 -3.81
N PHE A 50 24.67 -3.99 -3.03
CA PHE A 50 25.47 -5.15 -2.61
C PHE A 50 25.19 -5.48 -1.15
N GLU A 51 25.07 -6.77 -0.84
CA GLU A 51 25.13 -7.24 0.54
C GLU A 51 26.58 -7.23 1.02
N VAL A 52 26.83 -6.56 2.11
CA VAL A 52 28.19 -6.47 2.70
C VAL A 52 28.17 -6.67 4.20
N MET A 53 29.27 -7.18 4.75
CA MET A 53 29.57 -7.08 6.18
C MET A 53 30.36 -5.80 6.42
N CYS A 54 29.93 -4.94 7.33
CA CYS A 54 30.61 -3.72 7.72
C CYS A 54 30.71 -3.69 9.24
N ASP A 55 31.94 -3.67 9.78
CA ASP A 55 32.20 -3.67 11.23
C ASP A 55 31.42 -4.80 11.97
N GLY A 56 31.30 -5.98 11.34
CA GLY A 56 30.59 -7.14 11.89
C GLY A 56 29.06 -7.10 11.75
N ARG A 57 28.51 -6.11 11.08
CA ARG A 57 27.06 -5.99 10.78
C ARG A 57 26.79 -6.15 9.30
N LYS A 58 25.71 -6.82 8.96
CA LYS A 58 25.23 -6.90 7.59
C LYS A 58 24.61 -5.57 7.17
N MET A 59 25.02 -5.04 6.02
CA MET A 59 24.58 -3.75 5.49
C MET A 59 24.29 -3.85 4.00
N ALA A 60 23.49 -2.93 3.49
CA ALA A 60 23.26 -2.70 2.07
C ALA A 60 24.20 -1.59 1.59
N MET A 61 25.16 -1.92 0.74
CA MET A 61 26.03 -0.95 0.09
C MET A 61 25.46 -0.61 -1.28
N ARG A 62 24.95 0.61 -1.43
CA ARG A 62 24.41 1.15 -2.67
C ARG A 62 25.51 1.89 -3.42
N VAL A 63 25.84 1.44 -4.62
CA VAL A 63 26.83 2.06 -5.49
C VAL A 63 26.10 2.70 -6.67
N TYR A 64 26.14 4.02 -6.77
CA TYR A 64 25.40 4.78 -7.77
C TYR A 64 26.09 4.76 -9.13
N MET A 65 25.37 4.31 -10.14
CA MET A 65 25.83 4.31 -11.53
C MET A 65 25.62 5.65 -12.23
N ARG A 66 24.84 6.54 -11.64
CA ARG A 66 24.51 7.87 -12.13
C ARG A 66 24.61 8.87 -11.00
N HIS A 67 24.90 10.11 -11.32
CA HIS A 67 24.92 11.19 -10.32
C HIS A 67 23.50 11.41 -9.77
N HIS A 68 23.39 11.38 -8.46
CA HIS A 68 22.18 11.69 -7.71
C HIS A 68 22.45 12.91 -6.82
N ARG A 69 21.67 14.00 -7.00
CA ARG A 69 22.01 15.32 -6.40
C ARG A 69 21.91 15.35 -4.88
N ASN A 70 20.94 14.64 -4.30
CA ASN A 70 20.52 14.87 -2.91
C ASN A 70 20.97 13.80 -1.92
N LEU A 71 21.91 12.91 -2.28
CA LEU A 71 22.34 11.82 -1.42
C LEU A 71 22.79 12.28 -0.03
N ARG A 72 23.47 13.44 0.07
CA ARG A 72 23.88 14.03 1.36
C ARG A 72 22.68 14.44 2.22
N ALA A 73 21.67 15.05 1.62
CA ALA A 73 20.46 15.47 2.32
C ALA A 73 19.60 14.27 2.74
N ILE A 74 19.55 13.21 1.91
CA ILE A 74 18.77 12.00 2.16
C ILE A 74 19.43 11.11 3.22
N TYR A 75 20.73 10.82 3.06
CA TYR A 75 21.43 9.77 3.81
C TYR A 75 22.41 10.27 4.86
N GLY A 76 22.69 11.61 4.89
CA GLY A 76 23.58 12.21 5.89
C GLY A 76 24.97 11.57 5.90
N ASP A 77 25.39 11.09 7.07
CA ASP A 77 26.70 10.45 7.29
C ASP A 77 26.84 9.05 6.69
N ARG A 78 25.74 8.49 6.18
CA ARG A 78 25.74 7.23 5.45
C ARG A 78 26.17 7.37 3.99
N TYR A 79 26.29 8.61 3.49
CA TYR A 79 26.70 8.94 2.14
C TYR A 79 28.19 9.24 2.04
N TYR A 80 28.85 8.53 1.14
CA TYR A 80 30.27 8.60 0.83
C TYR A 80 30.45 9.10 -0.60
N PRO A 81 30.70 10.41 -0.81
CA PRO A 81 30.83 11.00 -2.15
C PRO A 81 32.10 10.55 -2.85
N LYS A 82 31.97 10.21 -4.13
CA LYS A 82 33.11 9.82 -4.97
C LYS A 82 34.02 8.78 -4.30
N GLU A 83 33.41 7.78 -3.73
CA GLU A 83 34.08 6.83 -2.84
C GLU A 83 34.74 5.66 -3.57
N LEU A 84 34.08 5.10 -4.60
CA LEU A 84 34.50 3.88 -5.27
C LEU A 84 35.10 4.18 -6.62
N LEU A 85 36.33 3.73 -6.85
CA LEU A 85 36.98 3.72 -8.16
C LEU A 85 36.33 2.67 -9.06
N VAL A 86 35.83 3.09 -10.21
CA VAL A 86 35.18 2.21 -11.20
C VAL A 86 35.85 2.41 -12.54
N ASN A 87 36.20 1.32 -13.21
CA ASN A 87 36.74 1.39 -14.56
C ASN A 87 35.66 1.90 -15.54
N VAL A 88 35.93 2.99 -16.23
CA VAL A 88 35.03 3.59 -17.23
C VAL A 88 35.48 3.33 -18.68
N SER A 89 36.76 2.98 -18.87
CA SER A 89 37.36 2.53 -20.16
C SER A 89 38.73 1.90 -19.89
N ASP A 90 39.33 1.27 -20.90
CA ASP A 90 40.61 0.55 -20.78
C ASP A 90 41.74 1.36 -20.12
N CYS A 91 41.66 2.69 -20.11
CA CYS A 91 42.67 3.58 -19.55
C CYS A 91 42.14 4.64 -18.57
N ALA A 92 40.87 4.59 -18.15
CA ALA A 92 40.26 5.61 -17.31
C ALA A 92 39.40 5.03 -16.18
N TYR A 93 39.54 5.62 -14.98
CA TYR A 93 38.70 5.35 -13.82
C TYR A 93 37.80 6.54 -13.54
N GLY A 94 36.55 6.26 -13.21
CA GLY A 94 35.62 7.19 -12.62
C GLY A 94 35.47 6.95 -11.12
N LEU A 95 34.79 7.84 -10.45
CA LEU A 95 34.46 7.71 -9.04
C LEU A 95 32.95 7.63 -8.88
N ALA A 96 32.47 6.57 -8.25
CA ALA A 96 31.08 6.38 -7.92
C ALA A 96 30.77 6.78 -6.48
N ASP A 97 29.57 7.33 -6.28
CA ASP A 97 29.02 7.63 -4.98
C ASP A 97 28.54 6.34 -4.32
N VAL A 98 28.72 6.24 -3.00
CA VAL A 98 28.31 5.08 -2.19
C VAL A 98 27.44 5.54 -1.03
N VAL A 99 26.40 4.73 -0.73
CA VAL A 99 25.59 4.86 0.48
C VAL A 99 25.59 3.53 1.22
N LEU A 100 25.80 3.57 2.54
CA LEU A 100 25.67 2.42 3.43
C LEU A 100 24.36 2.50 4.20
N CYS A 101 23.44 1.59 3.94
CA CYS A 101 22.15 1.49 4.62
C CYS A 101 22.11 0.26 5.53
N ASP A 102 21.24 0.31 6.53
CA ASP A 102 20.95 -0.88 7.33
C ASP A 102 20.37 -1.97 6.43
N TRP A 103 20.77 -3.22 6.69
CA TRP A 103 20.17 -4.37 6.05
C TRP A 103 18.96 -4.83 6.86
N HIS A 104 17.83 -4.99 6.20
CA HIS A 104 16.63 -5.56 6.80
C HIS A 104 16.49 -7.03 6.41
N GLU A 105 16.65 -7.94 7.39
CA GLU A 105 16.42 -9.37 7.16
C GLU A 105 14.94 -9.62 6.92
N GLY A 106 14.63 -10.21 5.77
CA GLY A 106 13.25 -10.44 5.37
C GLY A 106 13.12 -10.63 3.86
N VAL A 107 11.90 -10.56 3.39
CA VAL A 107 11.57 -10.61 1.96
C VAL A 107 10.69 -9.40 1.60
N SER A 108 10.60 -9.05 0.33
CA SER A 108 9.74 -7.95 -0.09
C SER A 108 8.26 -8.26 0.19
N LEU A 109 7.46 -7.22 0.38
CA LEU A 109 6.00 -7.34 0.48
C LEU A 109 5.44 -8.01 -0.79
N GLN A 110 6.03 -7.74 -1.97
CA GLN A 110 5.67 -8.41 -3.22
C GLN A 110 5.81 -9.94 -3.09
N SER A 111 6.96 -10.43 -2.60
CA SER A 111 7.16 -11.87 -2.39
C SER A 111 6.18 -12.46 -1.36
N LYS A 112 5.76 -11.69 -0.35
CA LYS A 112 4.75 -12.12 0.61
C LYS A 112 3.35 -12.17 0.02
N ILE A 113 3.00 -11.23 -0.84
CA ILE A 113 1.75 -11.25 -1.59
C ILE A 113 1.68 -12.52 -2.44
N GLU A 114 2.74 -12.84 -3.17
CA GLU A 114 2.83 -14.05 -3.98
C GLU A 114 2.75 -15.33 -3.14
N GLU A 115 3.45 -15.37 -2.00
CA GLU A 115 3.38 -16.52 -1.05
C GLU A 115 1.98 -16.71 -0.45
N TYR A 116 1.26 -15.61 -0.16
CA TYR A 116 0.00 -15.62 0.58
C TYR A 116 -1.24 -15.59 -0.32
N HIS A 117 -1.08 -15.39 -1.61
CA HIS A 117 -2.16 -15.25 -2.58
C HIS A 117 -3.26 -16.33 -2.44
N ALA A 118 -2.90 -17.60 -2.24
CA ALA A 118 -3.85 -18.69 -2.04
C ALA A 118 -4.21 -18.96 -0.55
N LYS A 119 -3.86 -18.04 0.37
CA LYS A 119 -4.01 -18.22 1.83
C LYS A 119 -4.80 -17.04 2.43
N PRO A 120 -6.15 -17.03 2.35
CA PRO A 120 -6.97 -15.86 2.71
C PRO A 120 -6.68 -15.30 4.11
N THR A 121 -6.57 -16.17 5.13
CA THR A 121 -6.28 -15.74 6.51
C THR A 121 -4.93 -15.03 6.63
N LYS A 122 -3.90 -15.52 5.91
CA LYS A 122 -2.57 -14.86 5.91
C LYS A 122 -2.61 -13.56 5.13
N MET A 123 -3.36 -13.51 4.05
CA MET A 123 -3.55 -12.30 3.26
C MET A 123 -4.31 -11.22 4.08
N ALA A 124 -5.33 -11.60 4.83
CA ALA A 124 -6.04 -10.69 5.72
C ALA A 124 -5.12 -10.10 6.81
N ALA A 125 -4.28 -10.95 7.42
CA ALA A 125 -3.29 -10.47 8.39
C ALA A 125 -2.24 -9.54 7.74
N LEU A 126 -1.82 -9.82 6.51
CA LEU A 126 -0.90 -8.97 5.75
C LEU A 126 -1.54 -7.62 5.39
N SER A 127 -2.81 -7.63 4.99
CA SER A 127 -3.61 -6.42 4.72
C SER A 127 -3.68 -5.52 5.97
N GLN A 128 -4.03 -6.10 7.11
CA GLN A 128 -4.09 -5.36 8.37
C GLN A 128 -2.72 -4.78 8.76
N MET A 129 -1.66 -5.58 8.67
CA MET A 129 -0.29 -5.12 8.95
C MET A 129 0.13 -3.96 8.04
N PHE A 130 -0.22 -4.04 6.75
CA PHE A 130 0.05 -2.96 5.82
C PHE A 130 -0.74 -1.68 6.17
N GLU A 131 -2.01 -1.78 6.54
CA GLU A 131 -2.80 -0.60 6.94
C GLU A 131 -2.24 0.08 8.20
N GLU A 132 -1.83 -0.70 9.19
CA GLU A 132 -1.19 -0.17 10.41
C GLU A 132 0.14 0.53 10.07
N PHE A 133 0.94 -0.06 9.18
CA PHE A 133 2.16 0.54 8.67
C PHE A 133 1.87 1.83 7.86
N ALA A 134 0.89 1.80 6.96
CA ALA A 134 0.48 2.95 6.16
C ALA A 134 0.02 4.12 7.04
N LEU A 135 -0.71 3.85 8.12
CA LEU A 135 -1.10 4.87 9.09
C LEU A 135 0.11 5.53 9.78
N THR A 136 1.21 4.81 9.98
CA THR A 136 2.44 5.43 10.49
C THR A 136 3.03 6.39 9.47
N LEU A 137 3.06 6.01 8.18
CA LEU A 137 3.57 6.86 7.11
C LEU A 137 2.72 8.12 6.91
N LEU A 138 1.40 8.01 6.92
CA LEU A 138 0.48 9.15 6.78
C LEU A 138 0.49 10.13 7.96
N ARG A 139 1.23 9.85 9.03
CA ARG A 139 1.45 10.76 10.17
C ARG A 139 2.78 11.50 10.10
N GLU A 140 3.64 11.08 9.20
CA GLU A 140 4.94 11.70 8.99
C GLU A 140 4.84 12.96 8.12
N GLU A 141 5.81 13.86 8.26
CA GLU A 141 5.95 15.06 7.43
C GLU A 141 6.81 14.82 6.18
N TRP A 142 7.16 13.57 5.91
CA TRP A 142 7.90 13.14 4.73
C TRP A 142 7.11 12.06 3.97
N ALA A 143 7.42 11.88 2.70
CA ALA A 143 6.86 10.84 1.88
C ALA A 143 7.96 10.07 1.15
N HIS A 144 7.79 8.77 0.96
CA HIS A 144 8.78 7.89 0.34
C HIS A 144 9.01 8.22 -1.15
N GLY A 145 7.93 8.56 -1.86
CA GLY A 145 7.96 8.99 -3.26
C GLY A 145 8.04 7.87 -4.30
N ASP A 146 8.46 6.66 -3.92
CA ASP A 146 8.42 5.44 -4.74
C ASP A 146 7.90 4.25 -3.91
N LEU A 147 6.76 4.47 -3.23
CA LEU A 147 6.15 3.43 -2.41
C LEU A 147 5.53 2.36 -3.31
N LYS A 148 6.04 1.13 -3.18
CA LYS A 148 5.60 -0.07 -3.88
C LYS A 148 5.96 -1.33 -3.09
N PRO A 149 5.33 -2.48 -3.36
CA PRO A 149 5.57 -3.70 -2.58
C PRO A 149 7.02 -4.18 -2.57
N GLU A 150 7.80 -3.91 -3.62
CA GLU A 150 9.22 -4.28 -3.68
C GLU A 150 10.09 -3.43 -2.76
N ASN A 151 9.68 -2.20 -2.45
CA ASN A 151 10.39 -1.28 -1.57
C ASN A 151 9.98 -1.40 -0.09
N ILE A 152 9.12 -2.37 0.23
CA ILE A 152 8.67 -2.68 1.59
C ILE A 152 9.16 -4.07 1.95
N ILE A 153 9.98 -4.18 2.98
CA ILE A 153 10.51 -5.46 3.48
C ILE A 153 9.65 -5.96 4.63
N PHE A 154 9.14 -7.17 4.49
CA PHE A 154 8.46 -7.92 5.54
C PHE A 154 9.51 -8.60 6.41
N THR A 155 9.67 -8.11 7.64
CA THR A 155 10.62 -8.62 8.64
C THR A 155 9.88 -9.29 9.80
N ASN A 156 10.63 -9.89 10.73
CA ASN A 156 10.05 -10.44 11.95
C ASN A 156 9.43 -9.35 12.86
N ASP A 157 9.92 -8.10 12.74
CA ASP A 157 9.49 -6.97 13.57
C ASP A 157 8.51 -6.02 12.84
N GLY A 158 7.89 -6.48 11.74
CA GLY A 158 6.96 -5.72 10.93
C GLY A 158 7.54 -5.25 9.59
N LEU A 159 6.89 -4.26 8.99
CA LEU A 159 7.27 -3.73 7.68
C LEU A 159 8.34 -2.64 7.80
N ARG A 160 9.30 -2.63 6.86
CA ARG A 160 10.38 -1.64 6.78
C ARG A 160 10.52 -1.13 5.35
N LEU A 161 10.78 0.17 5.21
CA LEU A 161 11.05 0.77 3.90
C LEU A 161 12.52 0.65 3.53
N ILE A 162 12.76 0.51 2.24
CA ILE A 162 14.06 0.61 1.59
C ILE A 162 13.94 1.55 0.39
N ASP A 163 15.07 2.02 -0.14
CA ASP A 163 15.15 2.81 -1.39
C ASP A 163 14.51 4.20 -1.29
N PHE A 164 15.11 5.07 -0.50
CA PHE A 164 14.63 6.44 -0.24
C PHE A 164 15.06 7.48 -1.30
N ASP A 165 15.48 7.06 -2.49
CA ASP A 165 16.04 7.98 -3.51
C ASP A 165 15.00 9.00 -4.04
N ALA A 166 13.70 8.68 -3.96
CA ALA A 166 12.60 9.53 -4.37
C ALA A 166 11.94 10.31 -3.22
N ILE A 167 12.53 10.29 -2.02
CA ILE A 167 11.93 10.82 -0.80
C ILE A 167 11.65 12.33 -0.91
N TYR A 168 10.47 12.74 -0.43
CA TYR A 168 10.17 14.11 -0.07
C TYR A 168 10.39 14.33 1.44
N ARG A 169 10.99 15.45 1.81
CA ARG A 169 11.10 15.95 3.19
C ARG A 169 10.80 17.44 3.22
N ASP A 170 10.39 17.92 4.38
CA ASP A 170 10.25 19.35 4.58
C ASP A 170 11.54 20.10 4.23
N GLY A 171 11.40 21.22 3.54
CA GLY A 171 12.51 22.00 3.00
C GLY A 171 13.03 21.52 1.64
N PHE A 172 12.60 20.37 1.11
CA PHE A 172 12.90 19.97 -0.27
C PHE A 172 12.04 20.76 -1.26
N THR A 173 12.62 21.04 -2.41
CA THR A 173 11.98 21.76 -3.51
C THR A 173 11.82 20.87 -4.74
N ILE A 174 11.16 21.35 -5.78
CA ILE A 174 11.06 20.65 -7.06
C ILE A 174 12.42 20.26 -7.65
N ASP A 175 13.48 21.04 -7.38
CA ASP A 175 14.83 20.74 -7.87
C ASP A 175 15.41 19.52 -7.17
N ASP A 176 14.90 19.17 -5.99
CA ASP A 176 15.27 17.99 -5.21
C ASP A 176 14.54 16.73 -5.67
N CYS A 177 13.48 16.85 -6.44
CA CYS A 177 12.77 15.73 -7.04
C CYS A 177 13.62 15.09 -8.14
N VAL A 178 14.34 14.03 -7.82
CA VAL A 178 15.21 13.31 -8.78
C VAL A 178 14.41 12.30 -9.59
N GLU A 179 13.45 11.62 -8.95
CA GLU A 179 12.60 10.59 -9.53
C GLU A 179 11.13 10.81 -9.16
N ILE A 180 10.21 10.49 -10.06
CA ILE A 180 8.76 10.54 -9.80
C ILE A 180 8.27 9.24 -9.16
N GLY A 181 9.12 8.22 -9.10
CA GLY A 181 8.77 6.89 -8.64
C GLY A 181 8.24 5.98 -9.76
N THR A 182 7.75 4.81 -9.38
CA THR A 182 7.28 3.77 -10.31
C THR A 182 5.85 4.07 -10.76
N THR A 183 5.67 4.33 -12.05
CA THR A 183 4.40 4.82 -12.66
C THR A 183 3.19 3.94 -12.33
N GLN A 184 3.40 2.63 -12.17
CA GLN A 184 2.36 1.65 -11.86
C GLN A 184 1.76 1.81 -10.45
N PHE A 185 2.45 2.53 -9.57
CA PHE A 185 2.01 2.80 -8.20
C PHE A 185 1.74 4.28 -7.94
N GLN A 186 2.05 5.16 -8.88
CA GLN A 186 1.84 6.59 -8.71
C GLN A 186 0.48 7.05 -9.25
N HIS A 187 -0.01 8.17 -8.72
CA HIS A 187 -1.18 8.82 -9.30
C HIS A 187 -0.90 9.19 -10.76
N PRO A 188 -1.78 8.82 -11.73
CA PRO A 188 -1.49 8.98 -13.17
C PRO A 188 -1.28 10.42 -13.63
N LEU A 189 -1.84 11.39 -12.90
CA LEU A 189 -1.69 12.81 -13.21
C LEU A 189 -0.51 13.46 -12.46
N ARG A 190 0.27 12.69 -11.71
CA ARG A 190 1.42 13.22 -10.98
C ARG A 190 2.52 13.64 -11.93
N GLU A 191 2.93 14.87 -11.78
CA GLU A 191 4.08 15.46 -12.47
C GLU A 191 5.22 15.72 -11.47
N ARG A 192 6.37 16.12 -11.98
CA ARG A 192 7.52 16.47 -11.13
C ARG A 192 7.25 17.65 -10.19
N SER A 193 6.38 18.58 -10.62
CA SER A 193 5.93 19.71 -9.82
C SER A 193 5.13 19.33 -8.57
N ASP A 194 4.54 18.13 -8.56
CA ASP A 194 3.71 17.64 -7.47
C ASP A 194 4.57 16.91 -6.42
N PHE A 195 5.65 17.53 -6.01
CA PHE A 195 6.58 16.98 -5.04
C PHE A 195 6.25 17.51 -3.65
N GLY A 196 5.59 16.69 -2.84
CA GLY A 196 5.01 17.07 -1.55
C GLY A 196 4.85 15.87 -0.60
N GLY A 197 4.37 16.15 0.62
CA GLY A 197 4.19 15.13 1.66
C GLY A 197 3.06 14.13 1.42
N ASP A 198 2.20 14.39 0.44
CA ASP A 198 1.00 13.59 0.09
C ASP A 198 1.21 12.66 -1.12
N ILE A 199 2.44 12.60 -1.65
CA ILE A 199 2.74 11.79 -2.85
C ILE A 199 2.60 10.29 -2.62
N ASP A 200 2.57 9.82 -1.36
CA ASP A 200 2.36 8.42 -1.02
C ASP A 200 0.88 8.06 -0.79
N ASP A 201 -0.04 9.01 -0.78
CA ASP A 201 -1.47 8.75 -0.57
C ASP A 201 -2.01 7.72 -1.59
N TYR A 202 -1.73 7.95 -2.87
CA TYR A 202 -2.23 7.09 -3.94
C TYR A 202 -1.68 5.67 -3.89
N PRO A 203 -0.35 5.43 -3.80
CA PRO A 203 0.18 4.08 -3.65
C PRO A 203 -0.30 3.38 -2.38
N ILE A 204 -0.50 4.08 -1.27
CA ILE A 204 -1.08 3.51 -0.06
C ILE A 204 -2.52 3.03 -0.33
N ALA A 205 -3.36 3.87 -0.92
CA ALA A 205 -4.74 3.50 -1.25
C ALA A 205 -4.80 2.30 -2.21
N LEU A 206 -3.91 2.26 -3.21
CA LEU A 206 -3.82 1.17 -4.18
C LEU A 206 -3.43 -0.15 -3.53
N ILE A 207 -2.36 -0.16 -2.73
CA ILE A 207 -1.87 -1.38 -2.07
C ILE A 207 -2.89 -1.88 -1.04
N ALA A 208 -3.46 -0.98 -0.22
CA ALA A 208 -4.50 -1.34 0.76
C ALA A 208 -5.73 -1.97 0.07
N THR A 209 -6.20 -1.36 -1.03
CA THR A 209 -7.33 -1.89 -1.82
C THR A 209 -7.02 -3.30 -2.35
N ALA A 210 -5.84 -3.49 -2.93
CA ALA A 210 -5.44 -4.77 -3.52
C ALA A 210 -5.32 -5.88 -2.48
N LEU A 211 -4.66 -5.61 -1.34
CA LEU A 211 -4.50 -6.59 -0.26
C LEU A 211 -5.83 -6.99 0.36
N ALA A 212 -6.71 -6.02 0.63
CA ALA A 212 -8.04 -6.29 1.17
C ALA A 212 -8.90 -7.10 0.21
N ALA A 213 -8.87 -6.80 -1.09
CA ALA A 213 -9.58 -7.56 -2.10
C ALA A 213 -9.11 -9.02 -2.18
N MET A 214 -7.79 -9.26 -2.20
CA MET A 214 -7.22 -10.60 -2.20
C MET A 214 -7.49 -11.39 -0.90
N ALA A 215 -7.69 -10.69 0.21
CA ALA A 215 -8.08 -11.31 1.48
C ALA A 215 -9.52 -11.84 1.46
N LEU A 216 -10.43 -11.15 0.77
CA LEU A 216 -11.83 -11.54 0.61
C LEU A 216 -12.02 -12.60 -0.48
N ASP A 217 -11.35 -12.44 -1.61
CA ASP A 217 -11.44 -13.36 -2.75
C ASP A 217 -10.05 -13.56 -3.39
N ASN A 218 -9.47 -14.73 -3.13
CA ASN A 218 -8.18 -15.10 -3.68
C ASN A 218 -8.20 -15.41 -5.18
N SER A 219 -9.39 -15.47 -5.81
CA SER A 219 -9.50 -15.64 -7.26
C SER A 219 -9.19 -14.35 -8.01
N ILE A 220 -9.31 -13.21 -7.34
CA ILE A 220 -8.95 -11.92 -7.91
C ILE A 220 -7.45 -11.92 -8.24
N GLY A 221 -7.14 -11.75 -9.52
CA GLY A 221 -5.77 -11.69 -10.00
C GLY A 221 -5.14 -13.00 -10.43
N ARG A 222 -5.84 -14.15 -10.36
CA ARG A 222 -5.29 -15.42 -10.90
C ARG A 222 -4.88 -15.35 -12.36
N ASP A 223 -5.63 -14.59 -13.15
CA ASP A 223 -5.41 -14.41 -14.59
C ASP A 223 -4.56 -13.18 -14.93
N ILE A 224 -4.09 -12.43 -13.90
CA ILE A 224 -3.18 -11.33 -14.13
C ILE A 224 -1.80 -11.97 -14.35
N PRO A 225 -1.24 -11.93 -15.57
CA PRO A 225 0.13 -12.32 -15.77
C PRO A 225 0.99 -11.54 -14.78
N GLN A 226 2.14 -12.09 -14.37
CA GLN A 226 3.15 -11.38 -13.58
C GLN A 226 3.41 -10.04 -14.23
N SER A 227 2.58 -9.07 -13.90
CA SER A 227 2.56 -7.76 -14.53
C SER A 227 3.12 -6.79 -13.51
N ASP A 228 3.67 -5.72 -14.01
CA ASP A 228 4.17 -4.61 -13.20
C ASP A 228 3.07 -3.93 -12.35
N TYR A 229 1.82 -4.43 -12.38
CA TYR A 229 0.66 -3.87 -11.68
C TYR A 229 0.16 -4.78 -10.57
N LEU A 230 -0.13 -4.20 -9.44
CA LEU A 230 -0.83 -4.87 -8.35
C LEU A 230 -2.35 -4.75 -8.55
N LEU A 231 -2.95 -5.68 -9.30
CA LEU A 231 -4.39 -5.80 -9.64
C LEU A 231 -4.98 -4.62 -10.44
N ILE A 232 -4.65 -3.39 -10.11
CA ILE A 232 -5.28 -2.16 -10.58
C ILE A 232 -4.31 -1.38 -11.46
N ARG A 233 -4.80 -0.88 -12.59
CA ARG A 233 -4.04 0.00 -13.49
C ARG A 233 -4.41 1.46 -13.24
N PRO A 234 -3.52 2.27 -12.65
CA PRO A 234 -3.84 3.63 -12.22
C PRO A 234 -4.46 4.50 -13.33
N ASN A 235 -3.89 4.47 -14.53
CA ASN A 235 -4.39 5.24 -15.67
C ASN A 235 -5.82 4.87 -16.09
N LEU A 236 -6.19 3.58 -16.01
CA LEU A 236 -7.54 3.14 -16.30
C LEU A 236 -8.51 3.42 -15.15
N ALA A 237 -8.01 3.38 -13.92
CA ALA A 237 -8.80 3.67 -12.72
C ALA A 237 -9.34 5.10 -12.73
N ILE A 238 -8.51 6.11 -12.98
CA ILE A 238 -8.96 7.51 -13.01
C ILE A 238 -9.88 7.85 -14.19
N GLU A 239 -9.82 7.04 -15.26
CA GLU A 239 -10.72 7.15 -16.42
C GLU A 239 -12.02 6.36 -16.24
N ASP A 240 -12.20 5.71 -15.10
CA ASP A 240 -13.32 4.79 -14.83
C ASP A 240 -13.41 3.62 -15.83
N ARG A 241 -12.26 3.10 -16.26
CA ARG A 241 -12.15 2.03 -17.28
C ARG A 241 -11.47 0.76 -16.76
N ASP A 242 -11.00 0.76 -15.50
CA ASP A 242 -10.39 -0.42 -14.91
C ASP A 242 -11.45 -1.43 -14.46
N GLU A 243 -11.55 -2.54 -15.18
CA GLU A 243 -12.53 -3.60 -14.89
C GLU A 243 -12.25 -4.32 -13.58
N ASN A 244 -10.97 -4.45 -13.20
CA ASN A 244 -10.60 -5.09 -11.93
C ASN A 244 -11.02 -4.22 -10.76
N LEU A 245 -10.81 -2.90 -10.84
CA LEU A 245 -11.27 -1.98 -9.80
C LEU A 245 -12.79 -2.04 -9.63
N ARG A 246 -13.56 -2.14 -10.75
CA ARG A 246 -15.02 -2.32 -10.66
C ARG A 246 -15.41 -3.64 -9.99
N LYS A 247 -14.71 -4.73 -10.31
CA LYS A 247 -14.93 -6.04 -9.64
C LYS A 247 -14.60 -5.98 -8.15
N ILE A 248 -13.51 -5.30 -7.79
CA ILE A 248 -13.09 -5.10 -6.41
C ILE A 248 -14.11 -4.25 -5.64
N GLU A 249 -14.60 -3.15 -6.23
CA GLU A 249 -15.65 -2.33 -5.63
C GLU A 249 -16.94 -3.15 -5.41
N ALA A 250 -17.34 -3.94 -6.40
CA ALA A 250 -18.50 -4.83 -6.27
C ALA A 250 -18.29 -5.87 -5.16
N LEU A 251 -17.11 -6.47 -5.08
CA LEU A 251 -16.74 -7.42 -4.02
C LEU A 251 -16.87 -6.80 -2.63
N PHE A 252 -16.31 -5.60 -2.42
CA PHE A 252 -16.42 -4.92 -1.14
C PHE A 252 -17.86 -4.56 -0.81
N ALA A 253 -18.64 -4.10 -1.80
CA ALA A 253 -20.05 -3.81 -1.61
C ALA A 253 -20.85 -5.08 -1.24
N GLU A 254 -20.61 -6.21 -1.89
CA GLU A 254 -21.29 -7.49 -1.62
C GLU A 254 -20.96 -8.05 -0.22
N HIS A 255 -19.76 -7.81 0.28
CA HIS A 255 -19.35 -8.20 1.63
C HIS A 255 -19.69 -7.16 2.70
N GLY A 256 -20.24 -5.99 2.33
CA GLY A 256 -20.50 -4.89 3.23
C GLY A 256 -19.24 -4.23 3.80
N ASP A 257 -18.09 -4.46 3.18
CA ASP A 257 -16.84 -3.81 3.56
C ASP A 257 -16.81 -2.36 3.05
N VAL A 258 -17.61 -1.52 3.71
CA VAL A 258 -17.82 -0.13 3.33
C VAL A 258 -16.53 0.69 3.38
N ARG A 259 -15.62 0.38 4.29
CA ARG A 259 -14.35 1.07 4.45
C ARG A 259 -13.45 0.90 3.23
N HIS A 260 -13.17 -0.35 2.85
CA HIS A 260 -12.36 -0.63 1.66
C HIS A 260 -13.07 -0.24 0.36
N TYR A 261 -14.40 -0.32 0.31
CA TYR A 261 -15.18 0.25 -0.79
C TYR A 261 -14.88 1.74 -0.98
N ARG A 262 -14.83 2.52 0.12
CA ARG A 262 -14.49 3.95 0.06
C ARG A 262 -13.04 4.20 -0.33
N ILE A 263 -12.09 3.41 0.19
CA ILE A 263 -10.67 3.53 -0.19
C ILE A 263 -10.50 3.24 -1.69
N ALA A 264 -11.13 2.17 -2.20
CA ALA A 264 -11.11 1.84 -3.64
C ALA A 264 -11.65 3.00 -4.50
N LYS A 265 -12.73 3.66 -4.07
CA LYS A 265 -13.28 4.84 -4.76
C LYS A 265 -12.30 6.00 -4.85
N LEU A 266 -11.39 6.19 -3.91
CA LEU A 266 -10.36 7.23 -3.97
C LEU A 266 -9.43 7.08 -5.16
N LEU A 267 -9.21 5.85 -5.66
CA LEU A 267 -8.34 5.59 -6.82
C LEU A 267 -8.87 6.19 -8.13
N ARG A 268 -10.13 6.63 -8.16
CA ARG A 268 -10.74 7.37 -9.28
C ARG A 268 -10.60 8.88 -9.13
N SER A 269 -10.05 9.36 -8.01
CA SER A 269 -9.87 10.79 -7.78
C SER A 269 -8.98 11.41 -8.86
N LYS A 270 -9.36 12.58 -9.34
CA LYS A 270 -8.49 13.41 -10.18
C LYS A 270 -7.61 14.35 -9.35
N ARG A 271 -7.77 14.35 -8.04
CA ARG A 271 -6.92 15.09 -7.10
C ARG A 271 -5.75 14.19 -6.72
N LEU A 272 -4.56 14.75 -6.71
CA LEU A 272 -3.33 14.05 -6.36
C LEU A 272 -3.32 13.64 -4.89
N SER A 273 -3.69 14.55 -4.00
CA SER A 273 -3.83 14.26 -2.57
C SER A 273 -5.16 13.58 -2.25
N LEU A 274 -5.14 12.66 -1.31
CA LEU A 274 -6.30 11.90 -0.84
C LEU A 274 -6.52 12.14 0.68
N PRO A 275 -6.91 13.37 1.09
CA PRO A 275 -6.95 13.76 2.52
C PRO A 275 -7.90 12.91 3.36
N GLN A 276 -8.83 12.18 2.72
CA GLN A 276 -9.75 11.27 3.39
C GLN A 276 -9.13 9.91 3.71
N LEU A 277 -8.00 9.55 3.08
CA LEU A 277 -7.41 8.22 3.17
C LEU A 277 -7.07 7.83 4.61
N LYS A 278 -6.40 8.72 5.34
CA LYS A 278 -6.04 8.48 6.74
C LYS A 278 -7.28 8.20 7.59
N ASN A 279 -8.31 9.02 7.47
CA ASN A 279 -9.56 8.84 8.22
C ASN A 279 -10.25 7.52 7.86
N LEU A 280 -10.21 7.11 6.59
CA LEU A 280 -10.77 5.82 6.15
C LEU A 280 -9.98 4.64 6.73
N LEU A 281 -8.65 4.71 6.73
CA LEU A 281 -7.82 3.66 7.33
C LEU A 281 -8.00 3.58 8.86
N GLU A 282 -8.24 4.70 9.53
CA GLU A 282 -8.53 4.77 10.97
C GLU A 282 -9.98 4.37 11.31
N ALA A 283 -10.91 4.48 10.35
CA ALA A 283 -12.33 4.26 10.56
C ALA A 283 -12.63 2.78 10.86
N ARG A 284 -12.74 2.46 12.14
CA ARG A 284 -13.18 1.16 12.65
C ARG A 284 -14.34 1.35 13.61
N PRO A 285 -15.32 0.44 13.63
CA PRO A 285 -16.36 0.49 14.66
C PRO A 285 -15.72 0.41 16.06
N LEU A 286 -16.25 1.20 16.99
CA LEU A 286 -15.83 1.11 18.38
C LEU A 286 -16.34 -0.19 19.01
N SER A 287 -15.63 -0.71 20.01
CA SER A 287 -15.98 -1.96 20.68
C SER A 287 -17.37 -1.91 21.35
N LEU A 288 -17.98 -3.08 21.54
CA LEU A 288 -19.35 -3.32 22.06
C LEU A 288 -19.70 -2.67 23.42
N GLU A 289 -18.72 -2.13 24.15
CA GLU A 289 -19.00 -1.37 25.40
C GLU A 289 -19.89 -0.14 25.17
N HIS A 290 -20.11 0.22 23.91
CA HIS A 290 -20.90 1.39 23.49
C HIS A 290 -22.29 1.01 22.92
N SER A 291 -22.73 -0.26 22.99
CA SER A 291 -24.03 -0.70 22.50
C SER A 291 -25.21 -0.03 23.24
N GLY A 292 -26.28 0.20 22.50
CA GLY A 292 -27.55 0.77 22.99
C GLY A 292 -27.73 2.27 22.69
N ASN A 293 -28.94 2.61 22.23
CA ASN A 293 -29.41 3.97 21.87
C ASN A 293 -28.47 4.71 20.87
N LEU A 294 -28.06 4.02 19.82
CA LEU A 294 -27.33 4.63 18.70
C LEU A 294 -28.28 5.51 17.89
N THR A 295 -27.86 6.73 17.59
CA THR A 295 -28.61 7.68 16.75
C THR A 295 -27.99 7.70 15.34
N LEU A 296 -28.84 7.72 14.32
CA LEU A 296 -28.42 7.86 12.93
C LEU A 296 -27.97 9.31 12.69
N GLU A 297 -26.72 9.47 12.21
CA GLU A 297 -26.16 10.78 11.93
C GLU A 297 -25.54 10.83 10.52
N TYR A 298 -25.68 12.00 9.88
CA TYR A 298 -25.12 12.28 8.57
C TYR A 298 -23.92 13.20 8.66
N TYR A 299 -22.79 12.77 8.11
CA TYR A 299 -21.57 13.56 8.16
C TYR A 299 -20.74 13.36 6.87
N ASN A 300 -20.25 14.46 6.30
CA ASN A 300 -19.40 14.46 5.10
C ASN A 300 -19.95 13.65 3.91
N GLY A 301 -21.27 13.65 3.71
CA GLY A 301 -21.88 12.96 2.57
C GLY A 301 -22.30 11.51 2.84
N TYR A 302 -22.09 11.01 4.07
CA TYR A 302 -22.34 9.62 4.44
C TYR A 302 -23.08 9.51 5.76
N TRP A 303 -23.73 8.35 5.95
CA TRP A 303 -24.45 8.00 7.14
C TRP A 303 -23.61 7.11 8.06
N GLY A 304 -23.74 7.31 9.36
CA GLY A 304 -23.15 6.48 10.41
C GLY A 304 -24.02 6.50 11.66
N PHE A 305 -23.57 5.89 12.74
CA PHE A 305 -24.31 5.84 13.98
C PHE A 305 -23.47 6.36 15.14
N ALA A 306 -24.02 7.25 15.92
CA ALA A 306 -23.35 7.92 17.03
C ALA A 306 -24.04 7.65 18.37
N LYS A 307 -23.28 7.80 19.44
CA LYS A 307 -23.74 7.83 20.82
C LYS A 307 -23.04 8.98 21.54
N ASP A 308 -23.82 9.80 22.23
CA ASP A 308 -23.30 10.95 22.98
C ASP A 308 -22.39 11.86 22.11
N GLY A 309 -22.79 12.09 20.84
CA GLY A 309 -22.05 12.93 19.87
C GLY A 309 -20.75 12.35 19.34
N ARG A 310 -20.49 11.05 19.54
CA ARG A 310 -19.33 10.33 18.97
C ARG A 310 -19.80 9.20 18.09
N PHE A 311 -19.22 9.08 16.90
CA PHE A 311 -19.49 7.94 16.02
C PHE A 311 -18.99 6.63 16.66
N VAL A 312 -19.91 5.70 16.87
CA VAL A 312 -19.64 4.30 17.21
C VAL A 312 -19.45 3.48 15.94
N ILE A 313 -20.31 3.70 14.95
CA ILE A 313 -20.18 3.18 13.60
C ILE A 313 -19.86 4.36 12.68
N PRO A 314 -18.68 4.40 12.06
CA PRO A 314 -18.23 5.53 11.25
C PRO A 314 -19.20 5.91 10.13
N PRO A 315 -19.30 7.22 9.75
CA PRO A 315 -20.19 7.68 8.68
C PRO A 315 -19.61 7.32 7.30
N LEU A 316 -19.89 6.11 6.83
CA LEU A 316 -19.35 5.56 5.58
C LEU A 316 -20.46 5.03 4.65
N TYR A 317 -21.71 4.90 5.08
CA TYR A 317 -22.80 4.33 4.30
C TYR A 317 -23.43 5.35 3.36
N ASP A 318 -23.79 4.92 2.14
CA ASP A 318 -24.51 5.78 1.16
C ASP A 318 -25.93 6.11 1.61
N LEU A 319 -26.59 5.15 2.25
CA LEU A 319 -27.86 5.28 2.92
C LEU A 319 -27.87 4.43 4.18
N ALA A 320 -28.57 4.88 5.20
CA ALA A 320 -28.83 4.11 6.39
C ALA A 320 -30.20 4.47 6.98
N PHE A 321 -30.76 3.57 7.76
CA PHE A 321 -31.98 3.74 8.51
C PHE A 321 -31.70 3.46 9.98
N GLU A 322 -32.52 4.04 10.87
CA GLU A 322 -32.44 3.79 12.30
C GLU A 322 -32.49 2.30 12.63
N PHE A 323 -31.90 1.92 13.74
CA PHE A 323 -32.00 0.55 14.25
C PHE A 323 -33.46 0.19 14.52
N SER A 324 -33.87 -0.96 14.00
CA SER A 324 -35.17 -1.56 14.23
C SER A 324 -35.00 -3.04 14.53
N GLU A 325 -35.57 -3.46 15.65
CA GLU A 325 -35.46 -4.85 16.12
C GLU A 325 -34.00 -5.33 16.26
N GLY A 326 -33.08 -4.44 16.64
CA GLY A 326 -31.66 -4.70 16.87
C GLY A 326 -30.78 -4.74 15.60
N LEU A 327 -31.35 -4.39 14.43
CA LEU A 327 -30.63 -4.31 13.16
C LEU A 327 -30.89 -2.99 12.48
N ALA A 328 -29.86 -2.42 11.83
CA ALA A 328 -29.98 -1.26 10.98
C ALA A 328 -29.82 -1.64 9.50
N LEU A 329 -30.70 -1.09 8.67
CA LEU A 329 -30.61 -1.24 7.23
C LEU A 329 -29.64 -0.19 6.67
N VAL A 330 -28.61 -0.64 5.94
CA VAL A 330 -27.59 0.23 5.34
C VAL A 330 -27.34 -0.14 3.87
N ARG A 331 -26.79 0.81 3.10
CA ARG A 331 -26.42 0.60 1.72
C ARG A 331 -24.95 0.96 1.46
N VAL A 332 -24.27 0.08 0.76
CA VAL A 332 -22.89 0.26 0.27
C VAL A 332 -22.92 0.12 -1.25
N GLY A 333 -22.67 1.21 -1.97
CA GLY A 333 -22.87 1.24 -3.41
C GLY A 333 -24.36 0.98 -3.77
N ASP A 334 -24.64 -0.11 -4.45
CA ASP A 334 -25.97 -0.57 -4.80
C ASP A 334 -26.46 -1.80 -4.03
N VAL A 335 -25.66 -2.25 -3.04
CA VAL A 335 -25.95 -3.44 -2.22
C VAL A 335 -26.48 -3.04 -0.85
N TRP A 336 -27.54 -3.70 -0.42
CA TRP A 336 -28.18 -3.50 0.88
C TRP A 336 -27.77 -4.57 1.87
N HIS A 337 -27.58 -4.13 3.13
CA HIS A 337 -27.21 -4.99 4.26
C HIS A 337 -28.01 -4.63 5.48
N PHE A 338 -28.20 -5.61 6.37
CA PHE A 338 -28.53 -5.34 7.76
C PHE A 338 -27.28 -5.53 8.62
N ILE A 339 -27.01 -4.54 9.46
CA ILE A 339 -25.88 -4.53 10.40
C ILE A 339 -26.41 -4.57 11.84
N ASP A 340 -25.63 -5.13 12.75
CA ASP A 340 -25.85 -5.01 14.18
C ASP A 340 -25.27 -3.72 14.78
N GLU A 341 -25.42 -3.52 16.09
CA GLU A 341 -24.93 -2.35 16.81
C GLU A 341 -23.39 -2.27 16.87
N SER A 342 -22.67 -3.34 16.53
CA SER A 342 -21.21 -3.31 16.33
C SER A 342 -20.78 -2.84 14.95
N GLY A 343 -21.73 -2.68 14.01
CA GLY A 343 -21.47 -2.42 12.60
C GLY A 343 -21.15 -3.66 11.79
N ALA A 344 -21.22 -4.84 12.38
CA ALA A 344 -21.02 -6.11 11.67
C ALA A 344 -22.20 -6.42 10.75
N VAL A 345 -21.92 -6.83 9.50
CA VAL A 345 -22.96 -7.29 8.58
C VAL A 345 -23.52 -8.61 9.05
N VAL A 346 -24.83 -8.61 9.32
CA VAL A 346 -25.60 -9.80 9.74
C VAL A 346 -26.28 -10.45 8.54
N ILE A 347 -26.87 -9.63 7.65
CA ILE A 347 -27.59 -10.12 6.48
C ILE A 347 -27.20 -9.28 5.27
N THR A 348 -26.77 -9.93 4.19
CA THR A 348 -26.59 -9.28 2.89
C THR A 348 -27.86 -9.50 2.06
N CYS A 349 -28.57 -8.39 1.77
CA CYS A 349 -29.81 -8.44 1.02
C CYS A 349 -29.61 -8.43 -0.49
N GLY A 350 -28.41 -8.04 -0.95
CA GLY A 350 -28.10 -7.85 -2.37
C GLY A 350 -28.66 -6.55 -2.96
N ARG A 351 -28.70 -6.49 -4.27
CA ARG A 351 -29.26 -5.37 -5.04
C ARG A 351 -30.77 -5.41 -5.06
N GLY A 352 -31.41 -4.25 -5.06
CA GLY A 352 -32.86 -4.15 -5.11
C GLY A 352 -33.38 -2.79 -4.68
N SER A 353 -34.69 -2.65 -4.67
CA SER A 353 -35.39 -1.42 -4.30
C SER A 353 -36.50 -1.71 -3.28
N GLY A 354 -37.11 -0.64 -2.77
CA GLY A 354 -38.28 -0.75 -1.87
C GLY A 354 -38.01 -1.43 -0.55
N ILE A 355 -36.74 -1.69 -0.19
CA ILE A 355 -36.39 -2.31 1.07
C ILE A 355 -36.64 -1.37 2.24
N LYS A 356 -37.11 -1.93 3.36
CA LYS A 356 -37.39 -1.21 4.59
C LYS A 356 -36.77 -1.94 5.79
N PRO A 357 -36.55 -1.25 6.91
CA PRO A 357 -36.15 -1.88 8.16
C PRO A 357 -37.09 -2.99 8.60
N PHE A 358 -36.62 -3.90 9.43
CA PHE A 358 -37.43 -4.99 9.99
C PHE A 358 -38.66 -4.45 10.71
N LYS A 359 -39.78 -5.14 10.51
CA LYS A 359 -41.01 -4.92 11.27
C LYS A 359 -41.74 -6.25 11.47
N GLY A 360 -41.90 -6.65 12.74
CA GLY A 360 -42.51 -7.96 13.06
C GLY A 360 -41.66 -9.14 12.61
N GLY A 361 -40.33 -9.03 12.68
CA GLY A 361 -39.39 -10.09 12.31
C GLY A 361 -39.13 -10.26 10.81
N VAL A 362 -39.67 -9.39 9.96
CA VAL A 362 -39.60 -9.53 8.50
C VAL A 362 -39.26 -8.18 7.84
N ALA A 363 -38.43 -8.25 6.82
CA ALA A 363 -38.19 -7.15 5.86
C ALA A 363 -38.54 -7.61 4.45
N ARG A 364 -38.77 -6.69 3.52
CA ARG A 364 -39.11 -6.99 2.12
C ARG A 364 -38.16 -6.24 1.20
N ILE A 365 -37.73 -6.89 0.12
CA ILE A 365 -36.94 -6.30 -0.96
C ILE A 365 -37.56 -6.64 -2.30
N THR A 366 -37.60 -5.68 -3.21
CA THR A 366 -37.99 -5.90 -4.61
C THR A 366 -36.71 -6.03 -5.44
N ARG A 367 -36.56 -7.16 -6.11
CA ARG A 367 -35.49 -7.43 -7.09
C ARG A 367 -36.06 -7.46 -8.51
N GLU A 368 -35.20 -7.58 -9.50
CA GLU A 368 -35.60 -7.63 -10.91
C GLU A 368 -36.58 -8.78 -11.22
N ASP A 369 -36.44 -9.89 -10.55
CA ASP A 369 -37.22 -11.12 -10.73
C ASP A 369 -38.40 -11.27 -9.76
N GLY A 370 -38.68 -10.27 -8.93
CA GLY A 370 -39.82 -10.23 -8.02
C GLY A 370 -39.50 -9.75 -6.59
N ASP A 371 -40.50 -9.91 -5.76
CA ASP A 371 -40.41 -9.53 -4.33
C ASP A 371 -39.91 -10.68 -3.48
N TYR A 372 -39.14 -10.34 -2.47
CA TYR A 372 -38.60 -11.30 -1.50
C TYR A 372 -38.82 -10.83 -0.07
N MET A 373 -39.11 -11.79 0.80
CA MET A 373 -39.16 -11.63 2.25
C MET A 373 -37.81 -12.03 2.85
N ILE A 374 -37.29 -11.19 3.73
CA ILE A 374 -36.04 -11.41 4.44
C ILE A 374 -36.38 -11.58 5.92
N TYR A 375 -35.92 -12.69 6.49
CA TYR A 375 -36.12 -13.02 7.90
C TYR A 375 -34.86 -12.71 8.71
N ARG A 376 -35.02 -12.52 10.03
CA ARG A 376 -33.91 -12.17 10.92
C ARG A 376 -32.80 -13.24 11.01
N ASP A 377 -33.12 -14.48 10.70
CA ASP A 377 -32.18 -15.60 10.62
C ASP A 377 -31.38 -15.61 9.29
N GLY A 378 -31.58 -14.65 8.42
CA GLY A 378 -30.92 -14.53 7.13
C GLY A 378 -31.60 -15.30 6.00
N ARG A 379 -32.70 -16.03 6.25
CA ARG A 379 -33.47 -16.68 5.19
C ARG A 379 -34.10 -15.63 4.28
N VAL A 380 -34.08 -15.91 2.98
CA VAL A 380 -34.70 -15.09 1.94
C VAL A 380 -35.62 -15.98 1.13
N GLU A 381 -36.91 -15.62 1.10
CA GLU A 381 -37.95 -16.37 0.41
C GLU A 381 -38.65 -15.49 -0.60
N LYS A 382 -39.00 -16.01 -1.77
CA LYS A 382 -39.79 -15.28 -2.76
C LYS A 382 -41.21 -15.07 -2.23
N ALA A 383 -41.68 -13.82 -2.27
CA ALA A 383 -42.98 -13.42 -1.70
C ALA A 383 -44.14 -13.88 -2.54
#